data_be0a81e5a2897c1f64e7824ec6664d80
#
_entry.id   be0a81e5a2897c1f64e7824ec6664d80
#
_cell.length_a   1.000
_cell.length_b   1.000
_cell.length_c   1.000
_cell.angle_alpha   90.00
_cell.angle_beta   90.00
_cell.angle_gamma   90.00
#
_symmetry.space_group_name_H-M   'P 1'
#
loop_
_entity.id
_entity.type
_entity.pdbx_description
1 polymer ?
#
loop_
_entity_poly.entity_id
_entity_poly.type
_entity_poly.pdbx_seq_one_letter_code
_entity_poly.pdbx_strand_id
1 'polypeptide(L)'
;MKYAVATCQTDFPCPRDRSEISSRVDRMLAMIDSAVMGYKPFFPVRLVVFPEFAHAAPVYPTARELRDKLAVELPCEHTDRYEKKARELGIYIQTGSFIERDPDWPGVVFNTTCLVGPEGILYKYRKVNPW
;
A
#
# COMPACT_ATOMS: atom_id res chain seq x y z
N MET A 1 18.99 -11.45 -16.93
CA MET A 1 18.38 -11.96 -15.68
C MET A 1 16.88 -12.16 -15.94
N LYS A 2 16.30 -13.30 -15.54
CA LYS A 2 14.85 -13.53 -15.63
C LYS A 2 14.25 -13.42 -14.22
N TYR A 3 13.12 -12.75 -14.09
CA TYR A 3 12.40 -12.59 -12.82
C TYR A 3 10.88 -12.47 -13.10
N ALA A 4 10.08 -12.66 -12.07
CA ALA A 4 8.64 -12.48 -12.13
C ALA A 4 8.21 -11.17 -11.44
N VAL A 5 7.13 -10.59 -11.92
CA VAL A 5 6.37 -9.52 -11.27
C VAL A 5 4.98 -10.08 -10.96
N ALA A 6 4.55 -9.94 -9.72
CA ALA A 6 3.21 -10.32 -9.31
C ALA A 6 2.30 -9.09 -9.22
N THR A 7 1.21 -9.09 -9.94
CA THR A 7 0.14 -8.11 -9.81
C THR A 7 -0.98 -8.73 -8.95
N CYS A 8 -1.24 -8.12 -7.81
CA CYS A 8 -2.24 -8.60 -6.87
C CYS A 8 -3.51 -7.75 -7.00
N GLN A 9 -4.63 -8.38 -7.29
CA GLN A 9 -5.91 -7.70 -7.29
C GLN A 9 -6.61 -7.91 -5.95
N THR A 10 -7.00 -6.82 -5.30
CA THR A 10 -7.80 -6.83 -4.07
C THR A 10 -9.24 -6.46 -4.40
N ASP A 11 -10.17 -6.80 -3.51
CA ASP A 11 -11.47 -6.16 -3.47
C ASP A 11 -11.33 -4.66 -3.16
N PHE A 12 -12.36 -3.89 -3.45
CA PHE A 12 -12.43 -2.47 -3.16
C PHE A 12 -12.86 -2.28 -1.69
N PRO A 13 -11.95 -1.96 -0.76
CA PRO A 13 -12.26 -1.93 0.66
C PRO A 13 -13.04 -0.67 1.04
N CYS A 14 -14.02 -0.83 1.91
CA CYS A 14 -14.81 0.26 2.47
C CYS A 14 -14.68 0.28 4.00
N PRO A 15 -13.49 0.57 4.56
CA PRO A 15 -13.31 0.61 6.00
C PRO A 15 -14.11 1.77 6.61
N ARG A 16 -14.63 1.55 7.82
CA ARG A 16 -15.35 2.59 8.57
C ARG A 16 -14.41 3.61 9.19
N ASP A 17 -13.24 3.16 9.57
CA ASP A 17 -12.19 4.01 10.12
C ASP A 17 -10.79 3.40 9.89
N ARG A 18 -9.76 4.16 10.26
CA ARG A 18 -8.37 3.76 10.01
C ARG A 18 -7.91 2.53 10.80
N SER A 19 -8.60 2.14 11.86
CA SER A 19 -8.24 0.94 12.62
C SER A 19 -8.42 -0.34 11.80
N GLU A 20 -9.32 -0.31 10.82
CA GLU A 20 -9.57 -1.44 9.93
C GLU A 20 -8.48 -1.61 8.84
N ILE A 21 -7.63 -0.58 8.63
CA ILE A 21 -6.54 -0.65 7.63
C ILE A 21 -5.53 -1.74 7.97
N SER A 22 -5.27 -1.96 9.27
CA SER A 22 -4.30 -2.98 9.70
C SER A 22 -4.66 -4.37 9.18
N SER A 23 -5.93 -4.76 9.26
CA SER A 23 -6.40 -6.06 8.77
C SER A 23 -6.29 -6.18 7.24
N ARG A 24 -6.43 -5.07 6.52
CA ARG A 24 -6.19 -5.02 5.06
C ARG A 24 -4.72 -5.28 4.74
N VAL A 25 -3.82 -4.64 5.49
CA VAL A 25 -2.38 -4.87 5.36
C VAL A 25 -2.03 -6.32 5.66
N ASP A 26 -2.61 -6.96 6.69
CA ASP A 26 -2.42 -8.39 6.97
C ASP A 26 -2.74 -9.25 5.74
N ARG A 27 -3.89 -9.00 5.13
CA ARG A 27 -4.31 -9.72 3.92
C ARG A 27 -3.34 -9.51 2.76
N MET A 28 -2.89 -8.29 2.55
CA MET A 28 -1.96 -7.98 1.47
C MET A 28 -0.58 -8.63 1.70
N LEU A 29 -0.10 -8.66 2.93
CA LEU A 29 1.14 -9.36 3.29
C LEU A 29 1.03 -10.87 3.04
N ALA A 30 -0.13 -11.48 3.36
CA ALA A 30 -0.39 -12.88 3.03
C ALA A 30 -0.44 -13.14 1.51
N MET A 31 -0.99 -12.20 0.73
CA MET A 31 -0.96 -12.29 -0.74
C MET A 31 0.47 -12.23 -1.29
N ILE A 32 1.33 -11.39 -0.71
CA ILE A 32 2.76 -11.33 -1.06
C ILE A 32 3.42 -12.69 -0.83
N ASP A 33 3.22 -13.28 0.36
CA ASP A 33 3.78 -14.59 0.70
C ASP A 33 3.31 -15.66 -0.29
N SER A 34 2.02 -15.69 -0.60
CA SER A 34 1.43 -16.62 -1.56
C SER A 34 2.00 -16.46 -2.97
N ALA A 35 2.15 -15.22 -3.44
CA ALA A 35 2.71 -14.93 -4.75
C ALA A 35 4.18 -15.38 -4.85
N VAL A 36 4.99 -15.04 -3.85
CA VAL A 36 6.42 -15.37 -3.82
C VAL A 36 6.63 -16.88 -3.71
N MET A 37 5.90 -17.54 -2.81
CA MET A 37 5.99 -18.98 -2.60
C MET A 37 5.47 -19.78 -3.78
N GLY A 38 4.33 -19.39 -4.34
CA GLY A 38 3.70 -20.11 -5.45
C GLY A 38 4.52 -20.06 -6.74
N TYR A 39 5.26 -18.98 -6.96
CA TYR A 39 6.06 -18.81 -8.19
C TYR A 39 7.53 -19.22 -8.05
N LYS A 40 7.99 -19.48 -6.83
CA LYS A 40 9.37 -19.85 -6.52
C LYS A 40 9.95 -20.99 -7.39
N PRO A 41 9.21 -22.05 -7.78
CA PRO A 41 9.73 -23.09 -8.64
C PRO A 41 10.08 -22.65 -10.07
N PHE A 42 9.57 -21.52 -10.53
CA PHE A 42 9.74 -21.03 -11.89
C PHE A 42 10.74 -19.90 -12.00
N PHE A 43 10.43 -18.77 -11.39
CA PHE A 43 11.32 -17.59 -11.35
C PHE A 43 11.18 -16.87 -10.01
N PRO A 44 12.25 -16.20 -9.53
CA PRO A 44 12.12 -15.36 -8.35
C PRO A 44 11.18 -14.18 -8.64
N VAL A 45 10.19 -13.98 -7.79
CA VAL A 45 9.39 -12.76 -7.78
C VAL A 45 10.26 -11.64 -7.22
N ARG A 46 10.37 -10.52 -7.95
CA ARG A 46 11.18 -9.36 -7.55
C ARG A 46 10.36 -8.13 -7.24
N LEU A 47 9.15 -8.06 -7.76
CA LEU A 47 8.23 -6.96 -7.53
C LEU A 47 6.81 -7.51 -7.32
N VAL A 48 6.14 -6.99 -6.30
CA VAL A 48 4.70 -7.20 -6.08
C VAL A 48 4.00 -5.86 -6.17
N VAL A 49 2.88 -5.80 -6.90
CA VAL A 49 2.14 -4.56 -7.16
C VAL A 49 0.69 -4.72 -6.71
N PHE A 50 0.24 -3.78 -5.90
CA PHE A 50 -1.15 -3.67 -5.46
C PHE A 50 -1.87 -2.51 -6.16
N PRO A 51 -3.21 -2.56 -6.29
CA PRO A 51 -3.98 -1.55 -6.98
C PRO A 51 -4.15 -0.26 -6.18
N GLU A 52 -4.65 0.77 -6.85
CA GLU A 52 -5.15 1.98 -6.20
C GLU A 52 -6.22 1.63 -5.16
N PHE A 53 -6.25 2.36 -4.05
CA PHE A 53 -7.20 2.17 -2.93
C PHE A 53 -7.17 0.77 -2.29
N ALA A 54 -6.06 0.06 -2.36
CA ALA A 54 -5.95 -1.28 -1.77
C ALA A 54 -6.20 -1.28 -0.24
N HIS A 55 -5.95 -0.18 0.44
CA HIS A 55 -6.08 -0.04 1.89
C HIS A 55 -7.43 0.55 2.33
N ALA A 56 -7.88 1.58 1.64
CA ALA A 56 -9.13 2.27 1.91
C ALA A 56 -9.63 2.98 0.65
N ALA A 57 -10.87 2.72 0.28
CA ALA A 57 -11.55 3.48 -0.76
C ALA A 57 -12.07 4.82 -0.21
N PRO A 58 -12.19 5.87 -1.04
CA PRO A 58 -12.70 7.17 -0.64
C PRO A 58 -14.23 7.15 -0.49
N VAL A 59 -14.72 6.40 0.48
CA VAL A 59 -16.17 6.14 0.68
C VAL A 59 -16.94 7.26 1.35
N TYR A 60 -16.24 8.25 1.87
CA TYR A 60 -16.87 9.41 2.51
C TYR A 60 -17.01 10.58 1.52
N PRO A 61 -18.13 11.31 1.57
CA PRO A 61 -18.46 12.34 0.57
C PRO A 61 -17.61 13.62 0.67
N THR A 62 -16.92 13.84 1.78
CA THR A 62 -16.12 15.04 1.99
C THR A 62 -14.66 14.73 2.30
N ALA A 63 -13.75 15.58 1.84
CA ALA A 63 -12.31 15.48 2.16
C ALA A 63 -12.07 15.53 3.69
N ARG A 64 -12.90 16.27 4.44
CA ARG A 64 -12.83 16.33 5.90
C ARG A 64 -13.08 14.97 6.53
N GLU A 65 -14.15 14.29 6.13
CA GLU A 65 -14.49 12.96 6.66
C GLU A 65 -13.43 11.92 6.27
N LEU A 66 -12.95 11.93 5.01
CA LEU A 66 -11.87 11.07 4.57
C LEU A 66 -10.62 11.27 5.44
N ARG A 67 -10.24 12.54 5.68
CA ARG A 67 -9.10 12.89 6.51
C ARG A 67 -9.27 12.41 7.94
N ASP A 68 -10.42 12.68 8.54
CA ASP A 68 -10.65 12.45 9.96
C ASP A 68 -10.82 10.95 10.28
N LYS A 69 -11.39 10.18 9.34
CA LYS A 69 -11.71 8.75 9.55
C LYS A 69 -10.68 7.79 8.94
N LEU A 70 -10.17 8.08 7.74
CA LEU A 70 -9.37 7.10 6.96
C LEU A 70 -7.94 7.52 6.72
N ALA A 71 -7.65 8.84 6.68
CA ALA A 71 -6.32 9.26 6.27
C ALA A 71 -5.25 8.93 7.33
N VAL A 72 -4.12 8.44 6.85
CA VAL A 72 -2.91 8.15 7.63
C VAL A 72 -1.80 9.11 7.24
N GLU A 73 -0.84 9.33 8.12
CA GLU A 73 0.43 9.97 7.77
C GLU A 73 1.37 8.94 7.16
N LEU A 74 2.24 9.35 6.26
CA LEU A 74 3.22 8.47 5.63
C LEU A 74 4.63 9.08 5.76
N PRO A 75 5.62 8.32 6.28
CA PRO A 75 5.57 6.90 6.65
C PRO A 75 4.76 6.63 7.93
N CYS A 76 4.32 5.39 8.13
CA CYS A 76 3.58 4.95 9.31
C CYS A 76 3.77 3.44 9.57
N GLU A 77 3.15 2.92 10.62
CA GLU A 77 3.20 1.50 10.99
C GLU A 77 2.85 0.54 9.84
N HIS A 78 2.00 0.95 8.92
CA HIS A 78 1.64 0.14 7.76
C HIS A 78 2.79 0.05 6.75
N THR A 79 3.47 1.17 6.48
CA THR A 79 4.65 1.18 5.62
C THR A 79 5.80 0.39 6.24
N ASP A 80 5.99 0.48 7.57
CA ASP A 80 7.02 -0.29 8.28
C ASP A 80 6.83 -1.79 8.12
N ARG A 81 5.58 -2.26 8.08
CA ARG A 81 5.24 -3.66 7.85
C ARG A 81 5.59 -4.12 6.44
N TYR A 82 5.38 -3.27 5.43
CA TYR A 82 5.83 -3.55 4.06
C TYR A 82 7.35 -3.54 3.95
N GLU A 83 8.03 -2.61 4.62
CA GLU A 83 9.51 -2.59 4.66
C GLU A 83 10.07 -3.87 5.27
N LYS A 84 9.50 -4.31 6.39
CA LYS A 84 9.87 -5.58 7.02
C LYS A 84 9.70 -6.75 6.05
N LYS A 85 8.54 -6.84 5.38
CA LYS A 85 8.25 -7.90 4.41
C LYS A 85 9.18 -7.84 3.20
N ALA A 86 9.44 -6.65 2.66
CA ALA A 86 10.37 -6.45 1.55
C ALA A 86 11.79 -6.91 1.89
N ARG A 87 12.25 -6.61 3.11
CA ARG A 87 13.56 -7.04 3.62
C ARG A 87 13.63 -8.56 3.83
N GLU A 88 12.59 -9.17 4.41
CA GLU A 88 12.52 -10.61 4.65
C GLU A 88 12.61 -11.42 3.35
N LEU A 89 11.97 -10.94 2.28
CA LEU A 89 11.86 -11.65 1.01
C LEU A 89 12.87 -11.17 -0.05
N GLY A 90 13.58 -10.07 0.18
CA GLY A 90 14.50 -9.47 -0.78
C GLY A 90 13.81 -8.99 -2.05
N ILE A 91 12.61 -8.37 -1.93
CA ILE A 91 11.75 -7.94 -3.03
C ILE A 91 11.40 -6.47 -2.92
N TYR A 92 10.81 -5.93 -3.99
CA TYR A 92 10.17 -4.61 -4.01
C TYR A 92 8.65 -4.77 -3.94
N ILE A 93 7.99 -3.83 -3.27
CA ILE A 93 6.54 -3.83 -3.09
C ILE A 93 6.01 -2.44 -3.45
N GLN A 94 5.17 -2.38 -4.48
CA GLN A 94 4.32 -1.23 -4.74
C GLN A 94 3.05 -1.40 -3.89
N THR A 95 2.90 -0.60 -2.86
CA THR A 95 1.92 -0.83 -1.79
C THR A 95 0.46 -0.70 -2.19
N GLY A 96 0.19 -0.21 -3.42
CA GLY A 96 -1.11 0.36 -3.71
C GLY A 96 -1.25 1.74 -3.06
N SER A 97 -2.43 2.34 -3.05
CA SER A 97 -2.54 3.69 -2.50
C SER A 97 -3.22 3.74 -1.14
N PHE A 98 -2.78 4.75 -0.37
CA PHE A 98 -3.36 5.20 0.89
C PHE A 98 -4.10 6.53 0.69
N ILE A 99 -5.07 6.79 1.52
CA ILE A 99 -5.55 8.14 1.76
C ILE A 99 -4.58 8.76 2.76
N GLU A 100 -3.79 9.74 2.31
CA GLU A 100 -2.75 10.38 3.12
C GLU A 100 -3.24 11.73 3.66
N ARG A 101 -2.91 12.03 4.91
CA ARG A 101 -2.90 13.38 5.46
C ARG A 101 -1.45 13.79 5.73
N ASP A 102 -1.17 15.08 5.55
CA ASP A 102 0.14 15.65 5.78
C ASP A 102 -0.01 16.88 6.68
N PRO A 103 0.71 16.97 7.81
CA PRO A 103 0.65 18.13 8.70
C PRO A 103 0.99 19.46 8.02
N ASP A 104 1.87 19.43 7.02
CA ASP A 104 2.26 20.64 6.26
C ASP A 104 1.16 21.12 5.31
N TRP A 105 0.13 20.30 5.08
CA TRP A 105 -1.01 20.59 4.20
C TRP A 105 -2.34 20.44 4.94
N PRO A 106 -2.63 21.33 5.90
CA PRO A 106 -3.83 21.20 6.74
C PRO A 106 -5.11 21.26 5.88
N GLY A 107 -6.02 20.33 6.11
CA GLY A 107 -7.29 20.26 5.40
C GLY A 107 -7.27 19.50 4.08
N VAL A 108 -6.10 19.16 3.57
CA VAL A 108 -5.93 18.40 2.30
C VAL A 108 -5.82 16.91 2.59
N VAL A 109 -6.29 16.09 1.66
CA VAL A 109 -6.02 14.65 1.58
C VAL A 109 -5.38 14.33 0.24
N PHE A 110 -4.45 13.38 0.25
CA PHE A 110 -3.75 12.92 -0.95
C PHE A 110 -4.06 11.46 -1.19
N ASN A 111 -4.06 11.08 -2.46
CA ASN A 111 -4.02 9.68 -2.88
C ASN A 111 -2.56 9.32 -3.15
N THR A 112 -1.96 8.55 -2.26
CA THR A 112 -0.50 8.35 -2.20
C THR A 112 -0.11 6.89 -2.22
N THR A 113 0.84 6.55 -3.05
CA THR A 113 1.42 5.21 -3.13
C THR A 113 2.92 5.25 -2.80
N CYS A 114 3.44 4.13 -2.28
CA CYS A 114 4.85 3.97 -1.96
C CYS A 114 5.44 2.78 -2.71
N LEU A 115 6.65 2.94 -3.21
CA LEU A 115 7.51 1.82 -3.59
C LEU A 115 8.45 1.54 -2.43
N VAL A 116 8.37 0.32 -1.92
CA VAL A 116 9.15 -0.13 -0.76
C VAL A 116 10.09 -1.25 -1.20
N GLY A 117 11.33 -1.16 -0.77
CA GLY A 117 12.36 -2.18 -1.00
C GLY A 117 13.01 -2.65 0.30
N PRO A 118 13.99 -3.56 0.21
CA PRO A 118 14.77 -4.00 1.38
C PRO A 118 15.46 -2.85 2.13
N GLU A 119 15.73 -1.75 1.43
CA GLU A 119 16.38 -0.55 1.94
C GLU A 119 15.42 0.42 2.64
N GLY A 120 14.10 0.19 2.52
CA GLY A 120 13.05 1.07 3.03
C GLY A 120 12.16 1.64 1.92
N ILE A 121 11.52 2.78 2.17
CA ILE A 121 10.72 3.49 1.17
C ILE A 121 11.66 4.16 0.16
N LEU A 122 11.61 3.69 -1.08
CA LEU A 122 12.41 4.22 -2.18
C LEU A 122 11.74 5.41 -2.85
N TYR A 123 10.42 5.42 -2.83
CA TYR A 123 9.64 6.40 -3.56
C TYR A 123 8.25 6.58 -2.93
N LYS A 124 7.83 7.81 -2.78
CA LYS A 124 6.46 8.20 -2.39
C LYS A 124 5.87 9.10 -3.48
N TYR A 125 4.74 8.73 -4.04
CA TYR A 125 4.07 9.47 -5.11
C TYR A 125 2.65 9.85 -4.71
N ARG A 126 2.35 11.12 -4.77
CA ARG A 126 1.00 11.68 -4.65
C ARG A 126 0.39 11.84 -6.04
N LYS A 127 -0.80 11.31 -6.23
CA LYS A 127 -1.54 11.41 -7.50
C LYS A 127 -1.78 12.88 -7.84
N VAL A 128 -1.31 13.29 -9.03
CA VAL A 128 -1.39 14.70 -9.48
C VAL A 128 -2.78 15.06 -10.00
N ASN A 129 -3.42 14.12 -10.70
CA ASN A 129 -4.76 14.29 -11.26
C ASN A 129 -5.75 13.42 -10.47
N PRO A 130 -6.28 13.89 -9.33
CA PRO A 130 -7.42 13.24 -8.71
C PRO A 130 -8.63 13.38 -9.64
N TRP A 131 -9.50 12.37 -9.62
CA TRP A 131 -10.76 12.42 -10.37
C TRP A 131 -11.74 13.36 -9.67
#